data_fbf730f8f4c5f35d2014d6682fabb295
#
_entry.id   fbf730f8f4c5f35d2014d6682fabb295
#
_cell.length_a   1.000
_cell.length_b   1.000
_cell.length_c   1.000
_cell.angle_alpha   90.00
_cell.angle_beta   90.00
_cell.angle_gamma   90.00
#
_symmetry.space_group_name_H-M   'P 1'
#
loop_
_entity.id
_entity.type
_entity.pdbx_description
1 polymer ?
#
loop_
_entity_poly.entity_id
_entity_poly.type
_entity_poly.pdbx_seq_one_letter_code
_entity_poly.pdbx_strand_id
1 'polypeptide(L)'
;MAAASPGEQHLAIAVTGALASQNNLATMSDFGAWVAKGGDVKLAASTEFVSSPAVLPAMQEAYGFKLSPDQTVVLSGGDTAATIQAAARGTSGVNAAMAYGTDGGVAATGLVVMTDDKGVQPVYEPAPVIRSETLKEYPQVAEVLNPIFSGLDLATLQELNGRIQVGGEPAAAVAKDYLTKTGVLD
;
A
#
# COMPACT_ATOMS: atom_id res chain seq x y z
N MET A 1 11.54 -23.53 6.35
CA MET A 1 10.40 -22.60 6.19
C MET A 1 10.55 -21.91 4.86
N ALA A 2 9.48 -21.71 4.11
CA ALA A 2 9.52 -20.86 2.93
C ALA A 2 9.78 -19.41 3.37
N ALA A 3 10.56 -18.67 2.59
CA ALA A 3 10.83 -17.26 2.86
C ALA A 3 9.56 -16.41 2.64
N ALA A 4 9.33 -15.44 3.52
CA ALA A 4 8.37 -14.38 3.26
C ALA A 4 8.99 -13.33 2.33
N SER A 5 8.14 -12.57 1.64
CA SER A 5 8.56 -11.43 0.83
C SER A 5 8.99 -10.27 1.74
N PRO A 6 10.04 -9.50 1.41
CA PRO A 6 10.36 -8.28 2.11
C PRO A 6 9.44 -7.11 1.76
N GLY A 7 8.48 -7.31 0.84
CA GLY A 7 7.48 -6.31 0.45
C GLY A 7 6.38 -6.20 1.48
N GLU A 8 6.48 -5.23 2.35
CA GLU A 8 5.49 -4.97 3.39
C GLU A 8 4.21 -4.36 2.79
N GLN A 9 3.07 -5.00 3.02
CA GLN A 9 1.75 -4.46 2.71
C GLN A 9 1.04 -4.06 4.00
N HIS A 10 0.64 -2.82 4.10
CA HIS A 10 -0.19 -2.29 5.19
C HIS A 10 -1.13 -1.21 4.66
N LEU A 11 -2.22 -1.00 5.39
CA LEU A 11 -3.10 0.14 5.11
C LEU A 11 -2.37 1.43 5.44
N ALA A 12 -2.42 2.39 4.53
CA ALA A 12 -1.68 3.63 4.62
C ALA A 12 -2.53 4.83 4.17
N ILE A 13 -2.05 6.01 4.50
CA ILE A 13 -2.46 7.27 3.88
C ILE A 13 -1.38 7.66 2.89
N ALA A 14 -1.77 7.88 1.64
CA ALA A 14 -0.93 8.49 0.62
C ALA A 14 -1.41 9.92 0.35
N VAL A 15 -0.49 10.84 0.14
CA VAL A 15 -0.79 12.24 -0.20
C VAL A 15 -0.25 12.60 -1.58
N THR A 16 -0.74 13.69 -2.18
CA THR A 16 -0.16 14.16 -3.45
C THR A 16 1.31 14.55 -3.26
N GLY A 17 2.15 14.29 -4.28
CA GLY A 17 3.58 14.65 -4.22
C GLY A 17 3.82 16.13 -3.98
N ALA A 18 2.93 17.00 -4.49
CA ALA A 18 2.98 18.44 -4.22
C ALA A 18 2.76 18.74 -2.73
N LEU A 19 1.75 18.10 -2.10
CA LEU A 19 1.47 18.27 -0.67
C LEU A 19 2.64 17.78 0.19
N ALA A 20 3.16 16.59 -0.13
CA ALA A 20 4.32 16.01 0.56
C ALA A 20 5.54 16.95 0.51
N SER A 21 5.87 17.45 -0.68
CA SER A 21 7.05 18.30 -0.89
C SER A 21 6.90 19.67 -0.23
N GLN A 22 5.74 20.31 -0.32
CA GLN A 22 5.49 21.65 0.24
C GLN A 22 5.53 21.66 1.76
N ASN A 23 5.15 20.55 2.39
CA ASN A 23 5.03 20.46 3.85
C ASN A 23 6.07 19.52 4.49
N ASN A 24 7.01 18.98 3.70
CA ASN A 24 8.03 18.03 4.15
C ASN A 24 7.43 16.80 4.84
N LEU A 25 6.37 16.23 4.24
CA LEU A 25 5.69 15.05 4.78
C LEU A 25 6.33 13.79 4.21
N ALA A 26 6.79 12.90 5.09
CA ALA A 26 7.33 11.59 4.74
C ALA A 26 6.76 10.48 5.62
N THR A 27 6.41 10.80 6.87
CA THR A 27 5.93 9.84 7.86
C THR A 27 4.51 10.19 8.31
N MET A 28 3.84 9.23 8.94
CA MET A 28 2.56 9.48 9.61
C MET A 28 2.71 10.45 10.80
N SER A 29 3.88 10.49 11.44
CA SER A 29 4.18 11.53 12.47
C SER A 29 4.22 12.93 11.87
N ASP A 30 4.85 13.12 10.70
CA ASP A 30 4.86 14.41 10.00
C ASP A 30 3.44 14.81 9.58
N PHE A 31 2.71 13.88 8.98
CA PHE A 31 1.33 14.08 8.54
C PHE A 31 0.43 14.48 9.73
N GLY A 32 0.48 13.73 10.82
CA GLY A 32 -0.31 14.01 12.01
C GLY A 32 0.00 15.38 12.62
N ALA A 33 1.28 15.72 12.74
CA ALA A 33 1.71 17.03 13.25
C ALA A 33 1.26 18.18 12.33
N TRP A 34 1.27 17.98 11.02
CA TRP A 34 0.80 18.96 10.05
C TRP A 34 -0.72 19.16 10.12
N VAL A 35 -1.50 18.07 10.16
CA VAL A 35 -2.96 18.12 10.31
C VAL A 35 -3.37 18.78 11.61
N ALA A 36 -2.72 18.45 12.73
CA ALA A 36 -2.99 19.04 14.05
C ALA A 36 -2.76 20.56 14.10
N LYS A 37 -1.91 21.10 13.22
CA LYS A 37 -1.66 22.54 13.06
C LYS A 37 -2.63 23.22 12.07
N GLY A 38 -3.67 22.52 11.62
CA GLY A 38 -4.64 23.07 10.69
C GLY A 38 -4.28 22.85 9.21
N GLY A 39 -3.47 21.86 8.91
CA GLY A 39 -3.16 21.46 7.54
C GLY A 39 -4.41 21.16 6.72
N ASP A 40 -4.48 21.69 5.51
CA ASP A 40 -5.63 21.53 4.61
C ASP A 40 -5.58 20.16 3.92
N VAL A 41 -6.07 19.13 4.64
CA VAL A 41 -6.18 17.77 4.15
C VAL A 41 -7.62 17.40 3.84
N LYS A 42 -7.83 16.69 2.73
CA LYS A 42 -9.09 16.02 2.39
C LYS A 42 -8.80 14.61 1.92
N LEU A 43 -9.20 13.63 2.73
CA LEU A 43 -8.92 12.21 2.57
C LEU A 43 -10.05 11.49 1.84
N ALA A 44 -9.77 10.83 0.73
CA ALA A 44 -10.66 9.83 0.15
C ALA A 44 -10.39 8.45 0.76
N ALA A 45 -11.42 7.80 1.29
CA ALA A 45 -11.28 6.50 1.93
C ALA A 45 -12.58 5.68 1.85
N SER A 46 -12.50 4.39 2.16
CA SER A 46 -13.68 3.53 2.32
C SER A 46 -14.36 3.76 3.67
N THR A 47 -15.62 3.34 3.76
CA THR A 47 -16.36 3.35 5.03
C THR A 47 -15.61 2.57 6.11
N GLU A 48 -15.07 1.40 5.77
CA GLU A 48 -14.35 0.55 6.72
C GLU A 48 -13.07 1.23 7.22
N PHE A 49 -12.30 1.86 6.32
CA PHE A 49 -11.11 2.61 6.70
C PHE A 49 -11.41 3.70 7.74
N VAL A 50 -12.49 4.44 7.52
CA VAL A 50 -12.87 5.56 8.39
C VAL A 50 -13.47 5.09 9.72
N SER A 51 -14.26 4.00 9.71
CA SER A 51 -15.03 3.58 10.89
C SER A 51 -14.39 2.48 11.74
N SER A 52 -13.47 1.69 11.17
CA SER A 52 -12.81 0.61 11.91
C SER A 52 -11.91 1.16 13.01
N PRO A 53 -12.12 0.77 14.29
CA PRO A 53 -11.29 1.24 15.40
C PRO A 53 -9.79 0.96 15.22
N ALA A 54 -9.45 -0.10 14.45
CA ALA A 54 -8.08 -0.53 14.22
C ALA A 54 -7.36 0.23 13.08
N VAL A 55 -8.07 1.10 12.34
CA VAL A 55 -7.52 1.77 11.16
C VAL A 55 -7.41 3.29 11.40
N LEU A 56 -8.23 4.12 10.75
CA LEU A 56 -8.11 5.58 10.89
C LEU A 56 -8.23 6.07 12.34
N PRO A 57 -9.15 5.56 13.19
CA PRO A 57 -9.18 5.94 14.59
C PRO A 57 -7.88 5.62 15.34
N ALA A 58 -7.28 4.43 15.12
CA ALA A 58 -5.98 4.08 15.72
C ALA A 58 -4.85 4.99 15.22
N MET A 59 -4.82 5.30 13.92
CA MET A 59 -3.85 6.25 13.36
C MET A 59 -4.01 7.64 13.97
N GLN A 60 -5.24 8.14 14.11
CA GLN A 60 -5.52 9.45 14.70
C GLN A 60 -5.07 9.53 16.16
N GLU A 61 -5.31 8.48 16.95
CA GLU A 61 -4.88 8.39 18.33
C GLU A 61 -3.35 8.36 18.44
N ALA A 62 -2.70 7.47 17.70
CA ALA A 62 -1.26 7.26 17.77
C ALA A 62 -0.45 8.46 17.27
N TYR A 63 -0.92 9.14 16.23
CA TYR A 63 -0.22 10.25 15.58
C TYR A 63 -0.73 11.64 15.98
N GLY A 64 -1.72 11.70 16.90
CA GLY A 64 -2.16 12.94 17.53
C GLY A 64 -2.90 13.91 16.60
N PHE A 65 -3.65 13.41 15.64
CA PHE A 65 -4.47 14.22 14.74
C PHE A 65 -5.93 13.79 14.75
N LYS A 66 -6.80 14.61 14.19
CA LYS A 66 -8.20 14.27 14.00
C LYS A 66 -8.73 14.93 12.73
N LEU A 67 -9.38 14.15 11.89
CA LEU A 67 -10.10 14.64 10.71
C LEU A 67 -11.55 14.95 11.08
N SER A 68 -12.04 16.09 10.62
CA SER A 68 -13.47 16.41 10.67
C SER A 68 -14.22 15.66 9.55
N PRO A 69 -15.56 15.54 9.65
CA PRO A 69 -16.35 14.95 8.56
C PRO A 69 -16.12 15.61 7.20
N ASP A 70 -15.92 16.92 7.15
CA ASP A 70 -15.70 17.68 5.92
C ASP A 70 -14.31 17.39 5.29
N GLN A 71 -13.39 16.85 6.07
CA GLN A 71 -12.05 16.43 5.63
C GLN A 71 -12.01 14.99 5.13
N THR A 72 -13.14 14.29 5.09
CA THR A 72 -13.22 12.92 4.61
C THR A 72 -14.25 12.80 3.48
N VAL A 73 -13.85 12.16 2.39
CA VAL A 73 -14.74 11.76 1.29
C VAL A 73 -14.82 10.25 1.30
N VAL A 74 -15.98 9.73 1.76
CA VAL A 74 -16.20 8.30 1.83
C VAL A 74 -16.67 7.79 0.48
N LEU A 75 -15.91 6.89 -0.13
CA LEU A 75 -16.26 6.23 -1.38
C LEU A 75 -16.86 4.85 -1.09
N SER A 76 -17.87 4.47 -1.84
CA SER A 76 -18.47 3.14 -1.75
C SER A 76 -17.51 2.08 -2.29
N GLY A 77 -17.32 1.01 -1.51
CA GLY A 77 -16.39 -0.07 -1.81
C GLY A 77 -15.03 0.13 -1.14
N GLY A 78 -14.23 -0.94 -1.10
CA GLY A 78 -12.88 -0.95 -0.51
C GLY A 78 -11.76 -0.78 -1.55
N ASP A 79 -12.09 -0.31 -2.76
CA ASP A 79 -11.16 -0.22 -3.87
C ASP A 79 -10.24 1.00 -3.72
N THR A 80 -8.97 0.74 -3.47
CA THR A 80 -7.93 1.77 -3.36
C THR A 80 -7.63 2.47 -4.68
N ALA A 81 -7.90 1.85 -5.83
CA ALA A 81 -7.75 2.51 -7.12
C ALA A 81 -8.65 3.74 -7.22
N ALA A 82 -9.88 3.68 -6.70
CA ALA A 82 -10.80 4.81 -6.69
C ALA A 82 -10.32 5.96 -5.78
N THR A 83 -9.82 5.64 -4.57
CA THR A 83 -9.31 6.65 -3.63
C THR A 83 -8.04 7.31 -4.14
N ILE A 84 -7.11 6.53 -4.70
CA ILE A 84 -5.87 7.01 -5.32
C ILE A 84 -6.19 7.95 -6.49
N GLN A 85 -7.11 7.56 -7.38
CA GLN A 85 -7.51 8.39 -8.51
C GLN A 85 -8.21 9.68 -8.06
N ALA A 86 -9.01 9.64 -6.99
CA ALA A 86 -9.65 10.83 -6.44
C ALA A 86 -8.60 11.85 -5.95
N ALA A 87 -7.57 11.40 -5.24
CA ALA A 87 -6.47 12.25 -4.79
C ALA A 87 -5.61 12.77 -5.95
N ALA A 88 -5.26 11.89 -6.90
CA ALA A 88 -4.44 12.27 -8.05
C ALA A 88 -5.08 13.35 -8.94
N ARG A 89 -6.42 13.32 -9.05
CA ARG A 89 -7.19 14.28 -9.84
C ARG A 89 -7.69 15.49 -9.05
N GLY A 90 -7.50 15.50 -7.73
CA GLY A 90 -8.07 16.54 -6.86
C GLY A 90 -9.59 16.56 -6.85
N THR A 91 -10.25 15.43 -7.10
CA THR A 91 -11.71 15.33 -7.19
C THR A 91 -12.34 15.79 -5.87
N SER A 92 -13.25 16.76 -5.91
CA SER A 92 -13.88 17.36 -4.73
C SER A 92 -12.88 17.92 -3.70
N GLY A 93 -11.69 18.34 -4.15
CA GLY A 93 -10.64 18.88 -3.30
C GLY A 93 -9.81 17.82 -2.54
N VAL A 94 -10.00 16.53 -2.86
CA VAL A 94 -9.23 15.43 -2.25
C VAL A 94 -7.74 15.56 -2.60
N ASN A 95 -6.87 15.47 -1.61
CA ASN A 95 -5.42 15.55 -1.72
C ASN A 95 -4.69 14.44 -0.95
N ALA A 96 -5.46 13.57 -0.29
CA ALA A 96 -4.98 12.38 0.39
C ALA A 96 -5.89 11.18 0.07
N ALA A 97 -5.35 9.98 0.09
CA ALA A 97 -6.05 8.74 -0.24
C ALA A 97 -5.72 7.63 0.75
N MET A 98 -6.73 6.81 1.07
CA MET A 98 -6.49 5.46 1.56
C MET A 98 -5.79 4.65 0.46
N ALA A 99 -4.72 3.97 0.80
CA ALA A 99 -3.95 3.11 -0.09
C ALA A 99 -3.37 1.92 0.65
N TYR A 100 -2.95 0.91 -0.08
CA TYR A 100 -1.99 -0.07 0.41
C TYR A 100 -0.59 0.32 -0.02
N GLY A 101 0.41 0.02 0.80
CA GLY A 101 1.82 0.33 0.48
C GLY A 101 2.27 -0.23 -0.87
N THR A 102 1.74 -1.40 -1.26
CA THR A 102 2.06 -2.09 -2.53
C THR A 102 1.19 -1.69 -3.73
N ASP A 103 0.28 -0.72 -3.58
CA ASP A 103 -0.58 -0.30 -4.69
C ASP A 103 0.23 0.33 -5.83
N GLY A 104 0.15 -0.29 -7.00
CA GLY A 104 0.83 0.22 -8.20
C GLY A 104 0.34 1.60 -8.66
N GLY A 105 -0.90 1.94 -8.33
CA GLY A 105 -1.48 3.25 -8.63
C GLY A 105 -0.81 4.41 -7.90
N VAL A 106 -0.20 4.17 -6.74
CA VAL A 106 0.49 5.22 -5.95
C VAL A 106 1.66 5.80 -6.74
N ALA A 107 2.59 4.96 -7.17
CA ALA A 107 3.76 5.38 -7.94
C ALA A 107 3.35 5.99 -9.30
N ALA A 108 2.40 5.36 -10.00
CA ALA A 108 1.94 5.80 -11.31
C ALA A 108 1.24 7.17 -11.29
N THR A 109 0.68 7.58 -10.15
CA THR A 109 -0.03 8.87 -10.00
C THR A 109 0.79 9.94 -9.28
N GLY A 110 2.01 9.62 -8.86
CA GLY A 110 2.88 10.54 -8.14
C GLY A 110 2.41 10.85 -6.71
N LEU A 111 1.62 9.96 -6.12
CA LEU A 111 1.31 10.02 -4.70
C LEU A 111 2.50 9.50 -3.88
N VAL A 112 2.59 9.97 -2.64
CA VAL A 112 3.61 9.57 -1.65
C VAL A 112 2.92 8.90 -0.47
N VAL A 113 3.27 7.66 -0.19
CA VAL A 113 2.77 6.95 1.00
C VAL A 113 3.44 7.50 2.24
N MET A 114 2.66 7.81 3.26
CA MET A 114 3.18 8.18 4.58
C MET A 114 3.65 6.92 5.31
N THR A 115 4.92 6.87 5.68
CA THR A 115 5.49 5.74 6.42
C THR A 115 4.89 5.66 7.82
N ASP A 116 4.40 4.49 8.20
CA ASP A 116 3.88 4.19 9.55
C ASP A 116 5.05 4.02 10.55
N ASP A 117 5.65 5.13 10.97
CA ASP A 117 6.85 5.16 11.81
C ASP A 117 6.64 4.73 13.26
N LYS A 118 5.40 4.48 13.68
CA LYS A 118 5.05 3.92 14.99
C LYS A 118 4.51 2.48 14.92
N GLY A 119 4.37 1.90 13.72
CA GLY A 119 3.90 0.53 13.55
C GLY A 119 2.46 0.31 14.02
N VAL A 120 1.57 1.24 13.73
CA VAL A 120 0.15 1.19 14.15
C VAL A 120 -0.61 0.15 13.33
N GLN A 121 -0.28 0.02 12.05
CA GLN A 121 -0.95 -0.92 11.17
C GLN A 121 -0.20 -2.25 11.10
N PRO A 122 -0.92 -3.39 11.07
CA PRO A 122 -0.27 -4.68 10.89
C PRO A 122 0.41 -4.75 9.53
N VAL A 123 1.61 -5.31 9.52
CA VAL A 123 2.37 -5.56 8.29
C VAL A 123 2.00 -6.94 7.76
N TYR A 124 1.68 -7.01 6.47
CA TYR A 124 1.44 -8.26 5.76
C TYR A 124 2.55 -8.46 4.74
N GLU A 125 3.22 -9.60 4.83
CA GLU A 125 4.25 -10.03 3.88
C GLU A 125 3.70 -11.16 3.02
N PRO A 126 3.69 -11.06 1.68
CA PRO A 126 3.34 -12.17 0.82
C PRO A 126 4.22 -13.39 1.12
N ALA A 127 3.61 -14.52 1.45
CA ALA A 127 4.33 -15.74 1.77
C ALA A 127 3.58 -16.98 1.27
N PRO A 128 4.30 -18.01 0.78
CA PRO A 128 3.65 -19.27 0.39
C PRO A 128 3.24 -20.07 1.63
N VAL A 129 1.96 -20.48 1.67
CA VAL A 129 1.43 -21.35 2.73
C VAL A 129 1.30 -22.76 2.17
N ILE A 130 2.11 -23.68 2.68
CA ILE A 130 2.22 -25.07 2.19
C ILE A 130 1.95 -26.03 3.36
N ARG A 131 1.18 -27.09 3.11
CA ARG A 131 0.96 -28.14 4.12
C ARG A 131 2.28 -28.80 4.49
N SER A 132 2.46 -29.07 5.78
CA SER A 132 3.72 -29.66 6.30
C SER A 132 4.03 -31.02 5.68
N GLU A 133 3.00 -31.84 5.41
CA GLU A 133 3.16 -33.13 4.76
C GLU A 133 3.69 -32.98 3.33
N THR A 134 3.12 -32.03 2.56
CA THR A 134 3.56 -31.73 1.18
C THR A 134 5.00 -31.27 1.17
N LEU A 135 5.41 -30.42 2.11
CA LEU A 135 6.77 -29.92 2.18
C LEU A 135 7.78 -31.00 2.61
N LYS A 136 7.35 -32.00 3.42
CA LYS A 136 8.17 -33.16 3.77
C LYS A 136 8.35 -34.11 2.58
N GLU A 137 7.28 -34.30 1.78
CA GLU A 137 7.30 -35.18 0.60
C GLU A 137 8.08 -34.54 -0.57
N TYR A 138 7.94 -33.20 -0.74
CA TYR A 138 8.53 -32.42 -1.83
C TYR A 138 9.34 -31.22 -1.29
N PRO A 139 10.50 -31.44 -0.64
CA PRO A 139 11.29 -30.35 -0.03
C PRO A 139 11.80 -29.33 -1.05
N GLN A 140 11.99 -29.74 -2.31
CA GLN A 140 12.38 -28.86 -3.43
C GLN A 140 11.40 -27.74 -3.72
N VAL A 141 10.14 -27.83 -3.26
CA VAL A 141 9.17 -26.74 -3.40
C VAL A 141 9.65 -25.47 -2.73
N ALA A 142 10.27 -25.59 -1.55
CA ALA A 142 10.86 -24.43 -0.86
C ALA A 142 12.03 -23.83 -1.64
N GLU A 143 12.87 -24.66 -2.25
CA GLU A 143 14.03 -24.21 -3.04
C GLU A 143 13.59 -23.40 -4.27
N VAL A 144 12.48 -23.78 -4.91
CA VAL A 144 11.92 -23.06 -6.06
C VAL A 144 11.23 -21.77 -5.63
N LEU A 145 10.45 -21.81 -4.53
CA LEU A 145 9.63 -20.65 -4.12
C LEU A 145 10.44 -19.57 -3.39
N ASN A 146 11.44 -19.93 -2.61
CA ASN A 146 12.21 -18.97 -1.81
C ASN A 146 12.84 -17.84 -2.64
N PRO A 147 13.52 -18.08 -3.78
CA PRO A 147 14.07 -17.01 -4.59
C PRO A 147 13.00 -16.06 -5.14
N ILE A 148 11.82 -16.59 -5.46
CA ILE A 148 10.69 -15.79 -5.99
C ILE A 148 10.22 -14.80 -4.92
N PHE A 149 9.89 -15.31 -3.72
CA PHE A 149 9.32 -14.48 -2.66
C PHE A 149 10.35 -13.53 -2.03
N SER A 150 11.61 -13.94 -1.92
CA SER A 150 12.68 -13.06 -1.40
C SER A 150 13.00 -11.88 -2.33
N GLY A 151 12.66 -11.97 -3.61
CA GLY A 151 12.82 -10.89 -4.58
C GLY A 151 11.63 -9.93 -4.68
N LEU A 152 10.50 -10.22 -4.00
CA LEU A 152 9.31 -9.38 -4.02
C LEU A 152 9.42 -8.28 -2.94
N ASP A 153 10.31 -7.32 -3.12
CA ASP A 153 10.35 -6.14 -2.27
C ASP A 153 9.23 -5.14 -2.61
N LEU A 154 9.10 -4.09 -1.80
CA LEU A 154 8.04 -3.10 -1.97
C LEU A 154 8.06 -2.46 -3.37
N ALA A 155 9.22 -2.10 -3.87
CA ALA A 155 9.35 -1.47 -5.19
C ALA A 155 8.96 -2.44 -6.32
N THR A 156 9.39 -3.69 -6.22
CA THR A 156 9.02 -4.76 -7.15
C THR A 156 7.51 -5.00 -7.14
N LEU A 157 6.89 -5.10 -5.96
CA LEU A 157 5.44 -5.28 -5.86
C LEU A 157 4.67 -4.09 -6.44
N GLN A 158 5.10 -2.85 -6.19
CA GLN A 158 4.50 -1.66 -6.78
C GLN A 158 4.63 -1.65 -8.30
N GLU A 159 5.79 -2.04 -8.85
CA GLU A 159 6.00 -2.15 -10.30
C GLU A 159 5.06 -3.19 -10.92
N LEU A 160 5.06 -4.42 -10.40
CA LEU A 160 4.24 -5.52 -10.93
C LEU A 160 2.74 -5.19 -10.83
N ASN A 161 2.28 -4.66 -9.69
CA ASN A 161 0.91 -4.23 -9.50
C ASN A 161 0.56 -3.04 -10.40
N GLY A 162 1.49 -2.11 -10.62
CA GLY A 162 1.31 -0.98 -11.53
C GLY A 162 1.09 -1.41 -12.97
N ARG A 163 1.86 -2.38 -13.45
CA ARG A 163 1.69 -2.97 -14.78
C ARG A 163 0.31 -3.59 -14.97
N ILE A 164 -0.20 -4.27 -13.92
CA ILE A 164 -1.53 -4.91 -13.96
C ILE A 164 -2.65 -3.87 -13.80
N GLN A 165 -2.61 -3.06 -12.74
CA GLN A 165 -3.72 -2.19 -12.36
C GLN A 165 -3.84 -0.93 -13.21
N VAL A 166 -2.70 -0.38 -13.65
CA VAL A 166 -2.63 0.86 -14.43
C VAL A 166 -2.32 0.59 -15.89
N GLY A 167 -1.35 -0.30 -16.16
CA GLY A 167 -0.98 -0.70 -17.50
C GLY A 167 -1.96 -1.63 -18.19
N GLY A 168 -2.84 -2.29 -17.44
CA GLY A 168 -3.81 -3.25 -17.99
C GLY A 168 -3.18 -4.54 -18.52
N GLU A 169 -1.92 -4.82 -18.16
CA GLU A 169 -1.26 -6.05 -18.56
C GLU A 169 -1.88 -7.27 -17.87
N PRO A 170 -2.02 -8.41 -18.57
CA PRO A 170 -2.50 -9.63 -17.95
C PRO A 170 -1.55 -10.09 -16.83
N ALA A 171 -2.06 -10.36 -15.63
CA ALA A 171 -1.27 -10.78 -14.47
C ALA A 171 -0.34 -11.98 -14.76
N ALA A 172 -0.80 -12.94 -15.58
CA ALA A 172 0.01 -14.09 -15.99
C ALA A 172 1.24 -13.68 -16.84
N ALA A 173 1.10 -12.66 -17.69
CA ALA A 173 2.20 -12.15 -18.50
C ALA A 173 3.23 -11.41 -17.63
N VAL A 174 2.75 -10.58 -16.71
CA VAL A 174 3.60 -9.86 -15.74
C VAL A 174 4.36 -10.83 -14.83
N ALA A 175 3.69 -11.85 -14.31
CA ALA A 175 4.32 -12.89 -13.49
C ALA A 175 5.37 -13.69 -14.28
N LYS A 176 5.07 -14.06 -15.52
CA LYS A 176 6.03 -14.77 -16.38
C LYS A 176 7.28 -13.93 -16.64
N ASP A 177 7.10 -12.65 -16.97
CA ASP A 177 8.22 -11.73 -17.20
C ASP A 177 9.11 -11.57 -15.95
N TYR A 178 8.50 -11.41 -14.78
CA TYR A 178 9.21 -11.38 -13.51
C TYR A 178 10.02 -12.68 -13.26
N LEU A 179 9.40 -13.84 -13.43
CA LEU A 179 10.05 -15.14 -13.21
C LEU A 179 11.17 -15.41 -14.20
N THR A 180 11.03 -14.96 -15.46
CA THR A 180 12.11 -15.05 -16.47
C THR A 180 13.26 -14.11 -16.12
N LYS A 181 12.99 -12.86 -15.74
CA LYS A 181 14.03 -11.90 -15.32
C LYS A 181 14.81 -12.35 -14.08
N THR A 182 14.15 -13.05 -13.17
CA THR A 182 14.79 -13.58 -11.95
C THR A 182 15.48 -14.94 -12.15
N GLY A 183 15.41 -15.50 -13.38
CA GLY A 183 16.06 -16.77 -13.72
C GLY A 183 15.37 -18.01 -13.13
N VAL A 184 14.09 -17.88 -12.74
CA VAL A 184 13.28 -19.00 -12.23
C VAL A 184 12.62 -19.76 -13.40
N LEU A 185 12.30 -19.05 -14.47
CA LEU A 185 11.84 -19.63 -15.73
C LEU A 185 12.84 -19.33 -16.86
N ASP A 186 13.01 -20.28 -17.77
CA ASP A 186 13.77 -20.16 -19.01
C ASP A 186 12.97 -19.36 -20.10
#